data_4a872d12fe80e976ad984709177d4999
#
_entry.id   4a872d12fe80e976ad984709177d4999
#
_cell.length_a   1.000
_cell.length_b   1.000
_cell.length_c   1.000
_cell.angle_alpha   90.00
_cell.angle_beta   90.00
_cell.angle_gamma   90.00
#
_symmetry.space_group_name_H-M   'P 1'
#
loop_
_entity.id
_entity.type
_entity.pdbx_description
1 polymer ?
#
loop_
_entity_poly.entity_id
_entity_poly.type
_entity_poly.pdbx_seq_one_letter_code
_entity_poly.pdbx_strand_id
1 'polypeptide(L)'
;MRALRNNTNSRARRGLLGDSRGFTLIEALIVLVIGTILTVIAIPSITAVVRNYRISGSISSITWSIHSTRYQALMQGYPYQVVFSSSANTYQIQNMQPPAVVYSNVGAAVPFSSWPVTLSADTTLNFKPNGYVTATTGGLNFTITYQGLCQKLTVTNYGNVSITPSNPQPTCP
;
A
#
# COMPACT_ATOMS: atom_id res chain seq x y z
N MET A 1 53.65 -52.28 -55.56
CA MET A 1 53.77 -52.16 -54.11
C MET A 1 53.77 -50.69 -53.75
N ARG A 2 52.68 -50.15 -53.18
CA ARG A 2 52.55 -48.72 -52.86
C ARG A 2 52.13 -48.62 -51.41
N ALA A 3 53.03 -48.17 -50.56
CA ALA A 3 52.82 -48.01 -49.15
C ALA A 3 51.95 -46.78 -48.88
N LEU A 4 50.81 -46.96 -48.18
CA LEU A 4 49.95 -45.91 -47.71
C LEU A 4 50.51 -45.32 -46.43
N ARG A 5 50.85 -44.05 -46.51
CA ARG A 5 51.35 -43.21 -45.38
C ARG A 5 50.18 -42.70 -44.58
N ASN A 6 49.97 -43.24 -43.40
CA ASN A 6 48.92 -42.85 -42.49
C ASN A 6 49.39 -41.56 -41.73
N ASN A 7 48.75 -40.44 -42.04
CA ASN A 7 49.05 -39.17 -41.42
C ASN A 7 48.05 -38.92 -40.25
N THR A 8 48.42 -39.32 -39.06
CA THR A 8 47.65 -39.05 -37.84
C THR A 8 47.85 -37.61 -37.39
N ASN A 9 46.94 -36.73 -37.81
CA ASN A 9 46.81 -35.37 -37.28
C ASN A 9 46.33 -35.43 -35.83
N SER A 10 47.22 -35.45 -34.87
CA SER A 10 46.96 -35.20 -33.46
C SER A 10 46.66 -33.71 -33.27
N ARG A 11 45.37 -33.34 -33.34
CA ARG A 11 44.91 -32.04 -32.89
C ARG A 11 45.13 -31.95 -31.38
N ALA A 12 46.15 -31.22 -30.99
CA ALA A 12 46.36 -30.83 -29.60
C ALA A 12 45.14 -30.03 -29.14
N ARG A 13 44.28 -30.62 -28.30
CA ARG A 13 43.27 -29.90 -27.54
C ARG A 13 44.02 -28.96 -26.59
N ARG A 14 44.14 -27.70 -26.98
CA ARG A 14 44.46 -26.66 -26.01
C ARG A 14 43.32 -26.63 -25.01
N GLY A 15 43.55 -27.23 -23.85
CA GLY A 15 42.68 -27.08 -22.70
C GLY A 15 42.61 -25.58 -22.37
N LEU A 16 41.42 -25.05 -22.46
CA LEU A 16 41.06 -23.76 -21.81
C LEU A 16 41.17 -24.02 -20.29
N LEU A 17 42.39 -23.91 -19.78
CA LEU A 17 42.61 -23.74 -18.35
C LEU A 17 42.00 -22.37 -18.03
N GLY A 18 40.73 -22.35 -17.60
CA GLY A 18 40.15 -21.16 -17.06
C GLY A 18 41.05 -20.70 -15.90
N ASP A 19 41.57 -19.51 -16.07
CA ASP A 19 42.37 -18.81 -15.06
C ASP A 19 41.50 -18.61 -13.83
N SER A 20 41.51 -19.60 -12.93
CA SER A 20 40.79 -19.54 -11.64
C SER A 20 41.57 -18.61 -10.72
N ARG A 21 41.42 -17.31 -10.97
CA ARG A 21 41.90 -16.28 -10.06
C ARG A 21 41.05 -16.35 -8.79
N GLY A 22 41.59 -16.92 -7.75
CA GLY A 22 40.97 -16.89 -6.43
C GLY A 22 40.91 -15.45 -5.92
N PHE A 23 39.80 -15.10 -5.26
CA PHE A 23 39.67 -13.82 -4.56
C PHE A 23 40.76 -13.67 -3.51
N THR A 24 41.40 -12.51 -3.48
CA THR A 24 42.37 -12.21 -2.42
C THR A 24 41.63 -11.81 -1.14
N LEU A 25 42.22 -12.10 0.01
CA LEU A 25 41.63 -11.73 1.31
C LEU A 25 41.43 -10.23 1.43
N ILE A 26 42.34 -9.41 0.87
CA ILE A 26 42.22 -7.95 0.88
C ILE A 26 41.06 -7.47 0.01
N GLU A 27 40.79 -8.11 -1.13
CA GLU A 27 39.69 -7.77 -2.01
C GLU A 27 38.34 -8.04 -1.33
N ALA A 28 38.21 -9.20 -0.64
CA ALA A 28 37.03 -9.52 0.15
C ALA A 28 36.80 -8.51 1.28
N LEU A 29 37.87 -8.04 1.92
CA LEU A 29 37.81 -7.05 2.98
C LEU A 29 37.33 -5.69 2.46
N ILE A 30 37.85 -5.23 1.31
CA ILE A 30 37.44 -3.97 0.67
C ILE A 30 35.95 -4.03 0.29
N VAL A 31 35.48 -5.12 -0.31
CA VAL A 31 34.07 -5.29 -0.70
C VAL A 31 33.16 -5.26 0.53
N LEU A 32 33.57 -5.88 1.63
CA LEU A 32 32.81 -5.89 2.88
C LEU A 32 32.71 -4.47 3.47
N VAL A 33 33.80 -3.70 3.47
CA VAL A 33 33.81 -2.31 3.96
C VAL A 33 32.88 -1.44 3.12
N ILE A 34 33.00 -1.51 1.79
CA ILE A 34 32.11 -0.74 0.89
C ILE A 34 30.65 -1.16 1.09
N GLY A 35 30.37 -2.47 1.18
CA GLY A 35 29.03 -3.00 1.41
C GLY A 35 28.42 -2.49 2.71
N THR A 36 29.18 -2.42 3.79
CA THR A 36 28.67 -1.89 5.08
C THR A 36 28.35 -0.39 4.99
N ILE A 37 29.18 0.42 4.36
CA ILE A 37 28.95 1.86 4.17
C ILE A 37 27.65 2.08 3.37
N LEU A 38 27.48 1.39 2.25
CA LEU A 38 26.27 1.50 1.42
C LEU A 38 25.00 1.08 2.18
N THR A 39 25.09 0.02 2.98
CA THR A 39 23.96 -0.49 3.78
C THR A 39 23.49 0.56 4.80
N VAL A 40 24.40 1.22 5.51
CA VAL A 40 24.07 2.24 6.52
C VAL A 40 23.31 3.42 5.90
N ILE A 41 23.66 3.81 4.68
CA ILE A 41 22.98 4.91 3.97
C ILE A 41 21.61 4.46 3.42
N ALA A 42 21.47 3.21 2.98
CA ALA A 42 20.26 2.71 2.35
C ALA A 42 19.09 2.49 3.34
N ILE A 43 19.36 2.02 4.56
CA ILE A 43 18.33 1.65 5.54
C ILE A 43 17.34 2.79 5.83
N PRO A 44 17.76 4.03 6.18
CA PRO A 44 16.80 5.09 6.52
C PRO A 44 15.92 5.50 5.35
N SER A 45 16.44 5.45 4.13
CA SER A 45 15.66 5.75 2.92
C SER A 45 14.54 4.73 2.68
N ILE A 46 14.83 3.45 2.84
CA ILE A 46 13.86 2.36 2.64
C ILE A 46 12.72 2.45 3.68
N THR A 47 13.03 2.73 4.93
CA THR A 47 12.01 2.83 5.99
C THR A 47 11.02 3.97 5.74
N ALA A 48 11.47 5.10 5.22
CA ALA A 48 10.61 6.22 4.85
C ALA A 48 9.67 5.86 3.70
N VAL A 49 10.18 5.20 2.67
CA VAL A 49 9.37 4.73 1.52
C VAL A 49 8.32 3.73 1.97
N VAL A 50 8.68 2.75 2.80
CA VAL A 50 7.74 1.75 3.31
C VAL A 50 6.63 2.38 4.16
N ARG A 51 6.94 3.38 4.99
CA ARG A 51 5.91 4.11 5.75
C ARG A 51 4.92 4.84 4.83
N ASN A 52 5.41 5.54 3.82
CA ASN A 52 4.57 6.21 2.84
C ASN A 52 3.68 5.22 2.07
N TYR A 53 4.22 4.08 1.67
CA TYR A 53 3.47 3.04 0.98
C TYR A 53 2.32 2.49 1.85
N ARG A 54 2.58 2.25 3.13
CA ARG A 54 1.58 1.72 4.07
C ARG A 54 0.42 2.69 4.30
N ILE A 55 0.72 3.98 4.53
CA ILE A 55 -0.34 4.99 4.71
C ILE A 55 -1.15 5.17 3.42
N SER A 56 -0.49 5.19 2.27
CA SER A 56 -1.16 5.31 0.97
C SER A 56 -2.07 4.11 0.68
N GLY A 57 -1.67 2.90 1.05
CA GLY A 57 -2.50 1.70 0.93
C GLY A 57 -3.78 1.79 1.77
N SER A 58 -3.66 2.25 3.02
CA SER A 58 -4.82 2.46 3.91
C SER A 58 -5.78 3.51 3.36
N ILE A 59 -5.25 4.62 2.83
CA ILE A 59 -6.03 5.68 2.20
C ILE A 59 -6.75 5.17 0.96
N SER A 60 -6.08 4.37 0.14
CA SER A 60 -6.70 3.78 -1.05
C SER A 60 -7.86 2.86 -0.69
N SER A 61 -7.72 2.05 0.38
CA SER A 61 -8.80 1.19 0.88
C SER A 61 -10.00 1.99 1.37
N ILE A 62 -9.77 3.05 2.14
CA ILE A 62 -10.83 3.96 2.62
C ILE A 62 -11.51 4.65 1.43
N THR A 63 -10.75 5.20 0.50
CA THR A 63 -11.27 5.87 -0.70
C THR A 63 -12.11 4.92 -1.54
N TRP A 64 -11.65 3.69 -1.71
CA TRP A 64 -12.39 2.66 -2.42
C TRP A 64 -13.73 2.34 -1.73
N SER A 65 -13.73 2.20 -0.40
CA SER A 65 -14.95 1.92 0.35
C SER A 65 -15.98 3.05 0.21
N ILE A 66 -15.54 4.32 0.21
CA ILE A 66 -16.39 5.50 -0.01
C ILE A 66 -17.03 5.47 -1.41
N HIS A 67 -16.21 5.28 -2.45
CA HIS A 67 -16.70 5.24 -3.83
C HIS A 67 -17.60 4.04 -4.09
N SER A 68 -17.24 2.86 -3.58
CA SER A 68 -18.03 1.64 -3.71
C SER A 68 -19.40 1.77 -3.02
N THR A 69 -19.43 2.31 -1.80
CA THR A 69 -20.69 2.50 -1.05
C THR A 69 -21.57 3.54 -1.73
N ARG A 70 -21.00 4.64 -2.23
CA ARG A 70 -21.74 5.63 -3.00
C ARG A 70 -22.35 5.03 -4.27
N TYR A 71 -21.56 4.25 -5.00
CA TYR A 71 -22.01 3.57 -6.21
C TYR A 71 -23.18 2.62 -5.90
N GLN A 72 -23.10 1.86 -4.81
CA GLN A 72 -24.18 0.97 -4.37
C GLN A 72 -25.46 1.76 -4.05
N ALA A 73 -25.37 2.90 -3.36
CA ALA A 73 -26.52 3.75 -3.06
C ALA A 73 -27.20 4.25 -4.33
N LEU A 74 -26.42 4.68 -5.34
CA LEU A 74 -26.93 5.14 -6.62
C LEU A 74 -27.61 4.02 -7.41
N MET A 75 -26.97 2.85 -7.47
CA MET A 75 -27.48 1.73 -8.29
C MET A 75 -28.68 1.03 -7.68
N GLN A 76 -28.71 0.91 -6.34
CA GLN A 76 -29.78 0.21 -5.64
C GLN A 76 -30.99 1.11 -5.33
N GLY A 77 -30.82 2.43 -5.37
CA GLY A 77 -31.89 3.40 -5.17
C GLY A 77 -32.35 3.56 -3.72
N TYR A 78 -31.57 3.09 -2.74
CA TYR A 78 -31.82 3.29 -1.32
C TYR A 78 -30.55 3.67 -0.55
N PRO A 79 -30.67 4.22 0.68
CA PRO A 79 -29.54 4.75 1.40
C PRO A 79 -28.53 3.66 1.83
N TYR A 80 -27.25 3.99 1.70
CA TYR A 80 -26.13 3.23 2.23
C TYR A 80 -25.34 4.09 3.20
N GLN A 81 -24.61 3.45 4.10
CA GLN A 81 -23.60 4.15 4.91
C GLN A 81 -22.34 3.29 5.05
N VAL A 82 -21.22 3.97 5.27
CA VAL A 82 -19.98 3.33 5.70
C VAL A 82 -19.60 3.85 7.07
N VAL A 83 -19.34 2.93 7.97
CA VAL A 83 -18.94 3.21 9.36
C VAL A 83 -17.47 2.83 9.48
N PHE A 84 -16.62 3.81 9.76
CA PHE A 84 -15.21 3.61 10.05
C PHE A 84 -15.00 3.57 11.55
N SER A 85 -14.37 2.50 12.05
CA SER A 85 -13.97 2.37 13.45
C SER A 85 -12.47 2.60 13.58
N SER A 86 -12.11 3.61 14.36
CA SER A 86 -10.71 3.94 14.65
C SER A 86 -10.04 2.92 15.54
N SER A 87 -10.80 2.37 16.49
CA SER A 87 -10.28 1.38 17.45
C SER A 87 -10.05 -0.01 16.84
N ALA A 88 -10.92 -0.41 15.90
CA ALA A 88 -10.83 -1.72 15.24
C ALA A 88 -10.02 -1.69 13.93
N ASN A 89 -9.69 -0.52 13.40
CA ASN A 89 -9.09 -0.34 12.07
C ASN A 89 -9.88 -1.00 10.94
N THR A 90 -11.23 -0.94 11.06
CA THR A 90 -12.14 -1.56 10.10
C THR A 90 -13.16 -0.55 9.58
N TYR A 91 -13.72 -0.87 8.42
CA TYR A 91 -14.94 -0.24 7.94
C TYR A 91 -16.04 -1.28 7.77
N GLN A 92 -17.29 -0.86 8.01
CA GLN A 92 -18.48 -1.67 7.83
C GLN A 92 -19.43 -0.93 6.89
N ILE A 93 -19.81 -1.59 5.79
CA ILE A 93 -20.84 -1.09 4.89
C ILE A 93 -22.19 -1.53 5.45
N GLN A 94 -23.16 -0.62 5.44
CA GLN A 94 -24.54 -0.86 5.90
C GLN A 94 -25.50 -0.27 4.88
N ASN A 95 -26.69 -0.86 4.81
CA ASN A 95 -27.75 -0.36 3.94
C ASN A 95 -29.08 -0.23 4.72
N MET A 96 -29.98 0.60 4.18
CA MET A 96 -31.37 0.72 4.66
C MET A 96 -32.30 0.36 3.51
N GLN A 97 -32.39 -0.96 3.26
CA GLN A 97 -33.24 -1.47 2.19
C GLN A 97 -34.72 -1.45 2.61
N PRO A 98 -35.61 -0.82 1.81
CA PRO A 98 -37.05 -0.84 2.09
C PRO A 98 -37.61 -2.27 2.19
N PRO A 99 -38.55 -2.53 3.13
CA PRO A 99 -39.25 -1.59 4.02
C PRO A 99 -38.51 -1.22 5.31
N ALA A 100 -37.25 -1.61 5.49
CA ALA A 100 -36.50 -1.33 6.71
C ALA A 100 -36.27 0.19 6.90
N VAL A 101 -36.36 0.63 8.16
CA VAL A 101 -36.09 2.01 8.60
C VAL A 101 -34.79 2.13 9.39
N VAL A 102 -34.05 1.02 9.49
CA VAL A 102 -32.80 0.94 10.24
C VAL A 102 -31.72 0.36 9.32
N TYR A 103 -30.50 0.84 9.48
CA TYR A 103 -29.34 0.32 8.75
C TYR A 103 -28.99 -1.10 9.23
N SER A 104 -28.74 -1.98 8.27
CA SER A 104 -28.26 -3.35 8.49
C SER A 104 -26.90 -3.56 7.82
N ASN A 105 -26.07 -4.43 8.40
CA ASN A 105 -24.75 -4.72 7.86
C ASN A 105 -24.82 -5.43 6.51
N VAL A 106 -24.01 -4.97 5.56
CA VAL A 106 -23.79 -5.61 4.27
C VAL A 106 -22.43 -6.32 4.32
N GLY A 107 -22.46 -7.62 4.58
CA GLY A 107 -21.23 -8.39 4.76
C GLY A 107 -20.56 -8.21 6.12
N ALA A 108 -19.33 -8.65 6.24
CA ALA A 108 -18.50 -8.51 7.43
C ALA A 108 -17.75 -7.18 7.43
N ALA A 109 -17.31 -6.74 8.62
CA ALA A 109 -16.39 -5.61 8.73
C ALA A 109 -15.05 -5.95 8.06
N VAL A 110 -14.53 -5.01 7.28
CA VAL A 110 -13.31 -5.18 6.49
C VAL A 110 -12.22 -4.29 7.07
N PRO A 111 -11.02 -4.81 7.33
CA PRO A 111 -9.90 -3.98 7.75
C PRO A 111 -9.48 -3.04 6.61
N PHE A 112 -9.35 -1.76 6.88
CA PHE A 112 -8.82 -0.81 5.90
C PHE A 112 -7.29 -0.77 5.89
N SER A 113 -6.65 -1.39 6.89
CA SER A 113 -5.21 -1.53 6.97
C SER A 113 -4.81 -2.80 7.71
N SER A 114 -3.78 -3.48 7.23
CA SER A 114 -3.09 -4.55 7.95
C SER A 114 -2.05 -4.00 8.95
N TRP A 115 -1.85 -2.69 8.99
CA TRP A 115 -0.88 -2.01 9.83
C TRP A 115 -1.62 -1.16 10.88
N PRO A 116 -1.01 -0.87 12.03
CA PRO A 116 -1.63 -0.06 13.09
C PRO A 116 -1.71 1.42 12.69
N VAL A 117 -2.54 1.71 11.72
CA VAL A 117 -2.89 3.06 11.30
C VAL A 117 -4.01 3.57 12.19
N THR A 118 -3.92 4.81 12.65
CA THR A 118 -4.96 5.42 13.49
C THR A 118 -5.77 6.44 12.71
N LEU A 119 -7.10 6.39 12.84
CA LEU A 119 -8.00 7.46 12.43
C LEU A 119 -8.14 8.47 13.58
N SER A 120 -8.33 9.74 13.22
CA SER A 120 -8.55 10.81 14.21
C SER A 120 -9.84 10.63 15.03
N ALA A 121 -10.86 10.02 14.45
CA ALA A 121 -12.14 9.72 15.10
C ALA A 121 -12.90 8.65 14.31
N ASP A 122 -13.87 8.01 14.99
CA ASP A 122 -14.87 7.19 14.33
C ASP A 122 -15.69 8.07 13.40
N THR A 123 -15.92 7.60 12.18
CA THR A 123 -16.57 8.40 11.14
C THR A 123 -17.66 7.57 10.46
N THR A 124 -18.84 8.14 10.33
CA THR A 124 -19.96 7.53 9.60
C THR A 124 -20.38 8.43 8.46
N LEU A 125 -20.26 7.94 7.25
CA LEU A 125 -20.65 8.63 6.03
C LEU A 125 -21.91 8.00 5.45
N ASN A 126 -22.95 8.80 5.27
CA ASN A 126 -24.22 8.39 4.68
C ASN A 126 -24.30 8.82 3.21
N PHE A 127 -24.68 7.90 2.37
CA PHE A 127 -24.84 8.05 0.93
C PHE A 127 -26.30 7.94 0.56
N LYS A 128 -26.87 9.03 0.05
CA LYS A 128 -28.24 9.06 -0.44
C LYS A 128 -28.35 8.49 -1.87
N PRO A 129 -29.52 8.00 -2.29
CA PRO A 129 -29.72 7.51 -3.66
C PRO A 129 -29.44 8.54 -4.76
N ASN A 130 -29.48 9.83 -4.45
CA ASN A 130 -29.13 10.93 -5.36
C ASN A 130 -27.61 11.21 -5.42
N GLY A 131 -26.78 10.40 -4.74
CA GLY A 131 -25.32 10.55 -4.72
C GLY A 131 -24.79 11.59 -3.73
N TYR A 132 -25.69 12.23 -2.95
CA TYR A 132 -25.28 13.19 -1.94
C TYR A 132 -24.75 12.49 -0.68
N VAL A 133 -23.66 13.02 -0.12
CA VAL A 133 -22.94 12.44 1.04
C VAL A 133 -23.09 13.39 2.23
N THR A 134 -23.41 12.82 3.37
CA THR A 134 -23.44 13.51 4.67
C THR A 134 -22.66 12.71 5.71
N ALA A 135 -22.06 13.39 6.66
CA ALA A 135 -21.48 12.72 7.84
C ALA A 135 -22.47 12.76 9.00
N THR A 136 -22.66 11.65 9.68
CA THR A 136 -23.44 11.59 10.93
C THR A 136 -22.52 11.69 12.13
N THR A 137 -21.31 11.12 12.04
CA THR A 137 -20.30 11.15 13.09
C THR A 137 -18.95 11.50 12.45
N GLY A 138 -18.05 12.14 13.17
CA GLY A 138 -16.68 12.43 12.76
C GLY A 138 -16.49 13.49 11.66
N GLY A 139 -17.55 13.86 10.95
CA GLY A 139 -17.52 14.85 9.88
C GLY A 139 -17.00 14.30 8.54
N LEU A 140 -16.87 15.20 7.56
CA LEU A 140 -16.38 14.90 6.21
C LEU A 140 -14.84 15.00 6.08
N ASN A 141 -14.18 15.44 7.15
CA ASN A 141 -12.73 15.58 7.22
C ASN A 141 -12.20 14.69 8.33
N PHE A 142 -11.27 13.82 8.02
CA PHE A 142 -10.59 12.98 9.01
C PHE A 142 -9.12 12.80 8.66
N THR A 143 -8.32 12.59 9.68
CA THR A 143 -6.88 12.44 9.55
C THR A 143 -6.49 11.00 9.79
N ILE A 144 -5.59 10.49 8.96
CA ILE A 144 -4.98 9.17 9.10
C ILE A 144 -3.54 9.39 9.54
N THR A 145 -3.15 8.69 10.60
CA THR A 145 -1.80 8.79 11.18
C THR A 145 -1.13 7.41 11.20
N TYR A 146 0.14 7.38 10.81
CA TYR A 146 0.98 6.19 10.89
C TYR A 146 2.44 6.58 11.15
N GLN A 147 2.99 6.17 12.29
CA GLN A 147 4.39 6.41 12.67
C GLN A 147 4.88 7.86 12.43
N GLY A 148 4.09 8.83 12.87
CA GLY A 148 4.40 10.25 12.75
C GLY A 148 4.10 10.87 11.38
N LEU A 149 3.61 10.10 10.41
CA LEU A 149 3.08 10.63 9.16
C LEU A 149 1.57 10.84 9.32
N CYS A 150 1.07 12.01 8.91
CA CYS A 150 -0.35 12.30 8.89
C CYS A 150 -0.79 12.68 7.48
N GLN A 151 -1.96 12.23 7.10
CA GLN A 151 -2.61 12.67 5.87
C GLN A 151 -4.07 12.98 6.16
N LYS A 152 -4.52 14.14 5.69
CA LYS A 152 -5.92 14.59 5.84
C LYS A 152 -6.71 14.16 4.61
N LEU A 153 -7.80 13.43 4.85
CA LEU A 153 -8.80 13.12 3.85
C LEU A 153 -9.96 14.10 4.01
N THR A 154 -10.40 14.66 2.90
CA THR A 154 -11.59 15.50 2.81
C THR A 154 -12.55 14.86 1.83
N VAL A 155 -13.75 14.54 2.30
CA VAL A 155 -14.84 14.01 1.47
C VAL A 155 -15.81 15.16 1.17
N THR A 156 -16.09 15.42 -0.09
CA THR A 156 -17.09 16.42 -0.45
C THR A 156 -18.50 15.85 -0.36
N ASN A 157 -19.51 16.71 -0.29
CA ASN A 157 -20.92 16.29 -0.30
C ASN A 157 -21.32 15.54 -1.59
N TYR A 158 -20.48 15.57 -2.62
CA TYR A 158 -20.66 14.80 -3.85
C TYR A 158 -19.81 13.52 -3.88
N GLY A 159 -19.18 13.15 -2.76
CA GLY A 159 -18.42 11.93 -2.62
C GLY A 159 -17.05 11.93 -3.30
N ASN A 160 -16.53 13.09 -3.70
CA ASN A 160 -15.16 13.20 -4.13
C ASN A 160 -14.25 13.19 -2.91
N VAL A 161 -13.20 12.37 -2.95
CA VAL A 161 -12.19 12.28 -1.90
C VAL A 161 -10.95 13.05 -2.35
N SER A 162 -10.57 14.06 -1.60
CA SER A 162 -9.30 14.76 -1.79
C SER A 162 -8.37 14.43 -0.63
N ILE A 163 -7.11 14.17 -0.98
CA ILE A 163 -6.05 13.87 -0.03
C ILE A 163 -5.13 15.08 -0.03
N THR A 164 -4.95 15.69 1.14
CA THR A 164 -3.96 16.75 1.29
C THR A 164 -2.68 16.12 1.82
N PRO A 165 -1.64 15.96 0.98
CA PRO A 165 -0.35 15.52 1.45
C PRO A 165 0.19 16.57 2.41
N SER A 166 0.54 16.15 3.60
CA SER A 166 1.19 17.01 4.57
C SER A 166 2.67 17.12 4.25
N ASN A 167 3.04 18.14 3.49
CA ASN A 167 4.45 18.50 3.31
C ASN A 167 4.60 20.05 3.43
N PRO A 168 5.32 20.61 4.43
CA PRO A 168 5.92 19.93 5.57
C PRO A 168 4.84 19.34 6.50
N GLN A 169 5.17 18.24 7.18
CA GLN A 169 4.26 17.53 8.07
C GLN A 169 3.53 18.51 9.00
N PRO A 170 2.18 18.61 8.95
CA PRO A 170 1.49 19.22 10.05
C PRO A 170 1.81 18.36 11.27
N THR A 171 2.12 19.00 12.37
CA THR A 171 2.10 18.33 13.66
C THR A 171 0.78 17.61 13.75
N CYS A 172 0.83 16.27 13.79
CA CYS A 172 -0.36 15.48 14.01
C CYS A 172 -1.00 15.96 15.32
N PRO A 173 -2.30 16.35 15.33
CA PRO A 173 -2.97 16.69 16.54
C PRO A 173 -3.03 15.54 17.51
#